data_57b69feb3fb08c42d3a597e415486df4
#
_entry.id   57b69feb3fb08c42d3a597e415486df4
#
_cell.length_a   1.000
_cell.length_b   1.000
_cell.length_c   1.000
_cell.angle_alpha   90.00
_cell.angle_beta   90.00
_cell.angle_gamma   90.00
#
_symmetry.space_group_name_H-M   'P 1'
#
loop_
_entity.id
_entity.type
_entity.pdbx_description
1 polymer ?
#
loop_
_entity_poly.entity_id
_entity_poly.type
_entity_poly.pdbx_seq_one_letter_code
_entity_poly.pdbx_strand_id
1 'polypeptide(L)'
;MANPKQVYRRNSEWWNHVERALVTDVLVHGQIRTTLERAKKIKSKVDKMITLGKVNTLATRRQAVIYLINVPSKDAKKDIVQYLFDTLAPKYKTRNGGYTRIIKVENRNGDNAKMAIIQLV
;
A
#
# COMPACT_ATOMS: atom_id res chain seq x y z
N MET A 1 23.73 -18.20 -20.77
CA MET A 1 24.18 -17.51 -19.57
C MET A 1 22.99 -17.21 -18.67
N ALA A 2 23.06 -17.60 -17.41
CA ALA A 2 21.94 -17.37 -16.49
C ALA A 2 21.74 -15.88 -16.23
N ASN A 3 20.48 -15.45 -16.27
CA ASN A 3 20.15 -14.08 -15.91
C ASN A 3 20.34 -13.91 -14.40
N PRO A 4 21.11 -12.89 -13.93
CA PRO A 4 21.28 -12.65 -12.49
C PRO A 4 19.99 -12.56 -11.70
N LYS A 5 18.90 -12.16 -12.31
CA LYS A 5 17.58 -12.11 -11.67
C LYS A 5 17.03 -13.48 -11.27
N GLN A 6 17.54 -14.55 -11.86
CA GLN A 6 17.11 -15.92 -11.55
C GLN A 6 17.71 -16.46 -10.27
N VAL A 7 18.71 -15.80 -9.72
CA VAL A 7 19.31 -16.16 -8.43
C VAL A 7 18.29 -16.01 -7.29
N TYR A 8 17.31 -15.14 -7.46
CA TYR A 8 16.27 -14.93 -6.47
C TYR A 8 15.16 -15.96 -6.67
N ARG A 9 15.01 -16.88 -5.73
CA ARG A 9 13.96 -17.92 -5.74
C ARG A 9 12.57 -17.34 -5.47
N ARG A 10 12.29 -16.16 -6.02
CA ARG A 10 11.07 -15.41 -5.77
C ARG A 10 10.34 -15.21 -7.08
N ASN A 11 9.14 -15.75 -7.16
CA ASN A 11 8.30 -15.63 -8.34
C ASN A 11 7.40 -14.40 -8.28
N SER A 12 6.58 -14.22 -9.31
CA SER A 12 5.64 -13.10 -9.38
C SER A 12 4.58 -13.13 -8.28
N GLU A 13 4.16 -14.32 -7.83
CA GLU A 13 3.22 -14.45 -6.73
C GLU A 13 3.78 -13.88 -5.43
N TRP A 14 5.05 -14.15 -5.15
CA TRP A 14 5.72 -13.59 -3.97
C TRP A 14 5.69 -12.06 -4.00
N TRP A 15 5.99 -11.46 -5.17
CA TRP A 15 5.96 -10.00 -5.33
C TRP A 15 4.55 -9.45 -5.15
N ASN A 16 3.54 -10.13 -5.68
CA ASN A 16 2.15 -9.71 -5.51
C ASN A 16 1.74 -9.72 -4.03
N HIS A 17 2.16 -10.74 -3.28
CA HIS A 17 1.91 -10.80 -1.84
C HIS A 17 2.60 -9.67 -1.08
N VAL A 18 3.86 -9.38 -1.43
CA VAL A 18 4.60 -8.27 -0.81
C VAL A 18 3.91 -6.93 -1.09
N GLU A 19 3.51 -6.68 -2.33
CA GLU A 19 2.80 -5.45 -2.68
C GLU A 19 1.50 -5.31 -1.91
N ARG A 20 0.71 -6.37 -1.86
CA ARG A 20 -0.56 -6.37 -1.13
C ARG A 20 -0.36 -6.12 0.36
N ALA A 21 0.64 -6.74 0.96
CA ALA A 21 0.97 -6.52 2.36
C ALA A 21 1.39 -5.07 2.62
N LEU A 22 2.24 -4.51 1.77
CA LEU A 22 2.70 -3.13 1.93
C LEU A 22 1.56 -2.13 1.75
N VAL A 23 0.70 -2.32 0.76
CA VAL A 23 -0.47 -1.45 0.54
C VAL A 23 -1.40 -1.50 1.74
N THR A 24 -1.66 -2.70 2.26
CA THR A 24 -2.49 -2.88 3.44
C THR A 24 -1.89 -2.16 4.65
N ASP A 25 -0.58 -2.29 4.85
CA ASP A 25 0.12 -1.63 5.97
C ASP A 25 0.05 -0.09 5.87
N VAL A 26 0.19 0.45 4.68
CA VAL A 26 0.03 1.90 4.48
C VAL A 26 -1.37 2.37 4.88
N LEU A 27 -2.39 1.62 4.48
CA LEU A 27 -3.77 1.96 4.83
C LEU A 27 -4.05 1.81 6.32
N VAL A 28 -3.46 0.79 6.97
CA VAL A 28 -3.64 0.56 8.41
C VAL A 28 -2.92 1.62 9.24
N HIS A 29 -1.65 1.88 8.94
CA HIS A 29 -0.79 2.72 9.78
C HIS A 29 -0.71 4.18 9.33
N GLY A 30 -1.14 4.47 8.12
CA GLY A 30 -1.04 5.81 7.52
C GLY A 30 0.32 6.12 6.92
N GLN A 31 1.38 5.46 7.37
CA GLN A 31 2.72 5.56 6.79
C GLN A 31 3.53 4.32 7.12
N ILE A 32 4.44 3.97 6.22
CA ILE A 32 5.41 2.89 6.45
C ILE A 32 6.78 3.31 5.94
N ARG A 33 7.81 2.71 6.52
CA ARG A 33 9.18 2.87 6.04
C ARG A 33 9.57 1.61 5.26
N THR A 34 10.02 1.81 4.03
CA THR A 34 10.41 0.72 3.14
C THR A 34 11.53 1.20 2.21
N THR A 35 11.99 0.32 1.32
CA THR A 35 12.96 0.75 0.31
C THR A 35 12.30 1.70 -0.68
N LEU A 36 13.10 2.61 -1.26
CA LEU A 36 12.59 3.60 -2.19
C LEU A 36 11.89 2.97 -3.40
N GLU A 37 12.45 1.87 -3.93
CA GLU A 37 11.87 1.18 -5.08
C GLU A 37 10.50 0.59 -4.76
N ARG A 38 10.36 -0.06 -3.60
CA ARG A 38 9.07 -0.60 -3.16
C ARG A 38 8.05 0.51 -2.97
N ALA A 39 8.45 1.61 -2.35
CA ALA A 39 7.57 2.75 -2.15
C ALA A 39 7.04 3.28 -3.48
N LYS A 40 7.90 3.43 -4.48
CA LYS A 40 7.49 3.87 -5.82
C LYS A 40 6.52 2.91 -6.48
N LYS A 41 6.73 1.61 -6.33
CA LYS A 41 5.86 0.59 -6.93
C LYS A 41 4.47 0.57 -6.30
N ILE A 42 4.39 0.69 -4.98
CA ILE A 42 3.11 0.57 -4.29
C ILE A 42 2.30 1.87 -4.28
N LYS A 43 2.91 3.01 -4.58
CA LYS A 43 2.22 4.30 -4.55
C LYS A 43 0.95 4.31 -5.40
N SER A 44 1.04 3.86 -6.63
CA SER A 44 -0.12 3.80 -7.53
C SER A 44 -1.19 2.84 -7.03
N LYS A 45 -0.80 1.75 -6.40
CA LYS A 45 -1.73 0.77 -5.85
C LYS A 45 -2.50 1.32 -4.66
N VAL A 46 -1.83 2.06 -3.78
CA VAL A 46 -2.49 2.74 -2.65
C VAL A 46 -3.50 3.76 -3.17
N ASP A 47 -3.11 4.56 -4.16
CA ASP A 47 -4.00 5.55 -4.77
C ASP A 47 -5.24 4.88 -5.38
N LYS A 48 -5.07 3.74 -6.06
CA LYS A 48 -6.20 2.97 -6.60
C LYS A 48 -7.15 2.49 -5.52
N MET A 49 -6.63 2.03 -4.39
CA MET A 49 -7.48 1.56 -3.28
C MET A 49 -8.32 2.71 -2.72
N ILE A 50 -7.73 3.88 -2.57
CA ILE A 50 -8.46 5.06 -2.11
C ILE A 50 -9.54 5.47 -3.13
N THR A 51 -9.22 5.41 -4.42
CA THR A 51 -10.19 5.68 -5.48
C THR A 51 -11.38 4.71 -5.44
N LEU A 52 -11.12 3.42 -5.25
CA LEU A 52 -12.18 2.43 -5.04
C LEU A 52 -13.05 2.77 -3.84
N GLY A 53 -12.42 3.20 -2.74
CA GLY A 53 -13.13 3.61 -1.53
C GLY A 53 -14.05 4.80 -1.77
N LYS A 54 -13.63 5.75 -2.58
CA LYS A 54 -14.41 6.95 -2.91
C LYS A 54 -15.69 6.62 -3.69
N VAL A 55 -15.66 5.60 -4.53
CA VAL A 55 -16.85 5.18 -5.30
C VAL A 55 -17.88 4.47 -4.42
N ASN A 56 -17.47 3.74 -3.40
CA ASN A 56 -18.30 3.10 -2.37
C ASN A 56 -19.55 2.37 -2.92
N THR A 57 -19.31 1.43 -3.82
CA THR A 57 -20.36 0.51 -4.32
C THR A 57 -20.06 -0.90 -3.82
N LEU A 58 -21.05 -1.80 -3.93
CA LEU A 58 -20.81 -3.22 -3.59
C LEU A 58 -19.69 -3.82 -4.43
N ALA A 59 -19.64 -3.47 -5.73
CA ALA A 59 -18.60 -3.96 -6.64
C ALA A 59 -17.20 -3.48 -6.20
N THR A 60 -17.05 -2.21 -5.83
CA THR A 60 -15.76 -1.68 -5.38
C THR A 60 -15.33 -2.27 -4.06
N ARG A 61 -16.26 -2.52 -3.13
CA ARG A 61 -15.98 -3.19 -1.85
C ARG A 61 -15.46 -4.61 -2.08
N ARG A 62 -16.06 -5.35 -3.01
CA ARG A 62 -15.60 -6.70 -3.35
C ARG A 62 -14.20 -6.69 -3.96
N GLN A 63 -13.90 -5.73 -4.82
CA GLN A 63 -12.54 -5.57 -5.37
C GLN A 63 -11.52 -5.28 -4.28
N ALA A 64 -11.84 -4.43 -3.32
CA ALA A 64 -10.95 -4.13 -2.20
C ALA A 64 -10.73 -5.36 -1.31
N VAL A 65 -11.76 -6.14 -1.03
CA VAL A 65 -11.65 -7.38 -0.24
C VAL A 65 -10.71 -8.38 -0.92
N ILE A 66 -10.78 -8.50 -2.24
CA ILE A 66 -9.91 -9.42 -2.99
C ILE A 66 -8.46 -9.00 -2.90
N TYR A 67 -8.18 -7.69 -2.94
CA TYR A 67 -6.81 -7.18 -2.98
C TYR A 67 -6.18 -7.04 -1.60
N LEU A 68 -6.89 -6.46 -0.64
CA LEU A 68 -6.35 -6.18 0.69
C LEU A 68 -6.29 -7.44 1.56
N ILE A 69 -5.27 -7.50 2.40
CA ILE A 69 -5.16 -8.56 3.41
C ILE A 69 -6.09 -8.21 4.56
N ASN A 70 -6.86 -9.20 5.02
CA ASN A 70 -7.82 -8.99 6.09
C ASN A 70 -7.11 -8.85 7.43
N VAL A 71 -6.92 -7.62 7.87
CA VAL A 71 -6.29 -7.27 9.15
C VAL A 71 -7.13 -6.21 9.87
N PRO A 72 -7.03 -6.10 11.21
CA PRO A 72 -7.69 -5.01 11.93
C PRO A 72 -7.11 -3.66 11.54
N SER A 73 -7.96 -2.64 11.48
CA SER A 73 -7.52 -1.26 11.30
C SER A 73 -7.06 -0.65 12.63
N LYS A 74 -6.64 0.61 12.61
CA LYS A 74 -6.37 1.38 13.84
C LYS A 74 -7.59 1.45 14.75
N ASP A 75 -8.77 1.48 14.18
CA ASP A 75 -10.02 1.31 14.92
C ASP A 75 -10.26 -0.18 15.05
N ALA A 76 -10.05 -0.74 16.27
CA ALA A 76 -10.14 -2.16 16.53
C ALA A 76 -11.51 -2.77 16.23
N LYS A 77 -12.54 -1.95 16.07
CA LYS A 77 -13.91 -2.39 15.77
C LYS A 77 -14.15 -2.62 14.28
N LYS A 78 -13.24 -2.19 13.40
CA LYS A 78 -13.41 -2.28 11.96
C LYS A 78 -12.21 -3.01 11.35
N ASP A 79 -12.47 -3.83 10.33
CA ASP A 79 -11.38 -4.35 9.51
C ASP A 79 -10.87 -3.26 8.54
N ILE A 80 -9.80 -3.57 7.83
CA ILE A 80 -9.17 -2.58 6.97
C ILE A 80 -10.08 -2.14 5.83
N VAL A 81 -10.91 -3.03 5.30
CA VAL A 81 -11.83 -2.69 4.20
C VAL A 81 -12.90 -1.73 4.70
N GLN A 82 -13.53 -2.02 5.84
CA GLN A 82 -14.51 -1.11 6.43
C GLN A 82 -13.88 0.24 6.76
N TYR A 83 -12.67 0.25 7.32
CA TYR A 83 -11.95 1.47 7.64
C TYR A 83 -11.66 2.29 6.39
N LEU A 84 -11.26 1.64 5.30
CA LEU A 84 -11.00 2.32 4.02
C LEU A 84 -12.27 3.04 3.52
N PHE A 85 -13.40 2.35 3.49
CA PHE A 85 -14.63 2.91 2.94
C PHE A 85 -15.31 3.92 3.87
N ASP A 86 -15.21 3.70 5.18
CA ASP A 86 -15.94 4.52 6.16
C ASP A 86 -15.14 5.72 6.66
N THR A 87 -13.81 5.62 6.73
CA THR A 87 -12.96 6.64 7.35
C THR A 87 -11.98 7.27 6.36
N LEU A 88 -11.19 6.47 5.64
CA LEU A 88 -10.15 7.01 4.77
C LEU A 88 -10.71 7.65 3.51
N ALA A 89 -11.60 7.00 2.80
CA ALA A 89 -12.13 7.50 1.55
C ALA A 89 -12.88 8.84 1.71
N PRO A 90 -13.75 9.02 2.72
CA PRO A 90 -14.39 10.31 2.95
C PRO A 90 -13.41 11.45 3.21
N LYS A 91 -12.28 11.16 3.84
CA LYS A 91 -11.23 12.16 4.09
C LYS A 91 -10.65 12.74 2.81
N TYR A 92 -10.61 11.95 1.73
CA TYR A 92 -10.04 12.36 0.45
C TYR A 92 -11.10 12.70 -0.61
N LYS A 93 -12.35 12.87 -0.20
CA LYS A 93 -13.47 13.09 -1.12
C LYS A 93 -13.26 14.28 -2.06
N THR A 94 -12.65 15.34 -1.57
CA THR A 94 -12.41 16.57 -2.35
C THR A 94 -11.08 16.55 -3.11
N ARG A 95 -10.23 15.58 -2.86
CA ARG A 95 -8.90 15.50 -3.49
C ARG A 95 -8.97 14.61 -4.73
N ASN A 96 -8.49 15.11 -5.85
CA ASN A 96 -8.52 14.41 -7.14
C ASN A 96 -7.20 13.69 -7.43
N GLY A 97 -6.86 12.65 -6.66
CA GLY A 97 -5.61 11.93 -6.83
C GLY A 97 -4.51 12.44 -5.91
N GLY A 98 -3.32 11.83 -6.02
CA GLY A 98 -2.18 12.22 -5.21
C GLY A 98 -2.41 12.05 -3.71
N TYR A 99 -2.97 10.91 -3.31
CA TYR A 99 -3.30 10.65 -1.90
C TYR A 99 -2.11 10.25 -1.06
N THR A 100 -0.98 9.97 -1.69
CA THR A 100 0.24 9.53 -1.01
C THR A 100 1.42 10.38 -1.43
N ARG A 101 2.42 10.43 -0.54
CA ARG A 101 3.71 11.04 -0.86
C ARG A 101 4.84 10.15 -0.37
N ILE A 102 5.98 10.26 -1.03
CA ILE A 102 7.20 9.53 -0.68
C ILE A 102 8.21 10.52 -0.15
N ILE A 103 8.73 10.24 1.06
CA ILE A 103 9.78 11.05 1.68
C ILE A 103 11.03 10.19 1.74
N LYS A 104 12.11 10.63 1.09
CA LYS A 104 13.40 9.94 1.13
C LYS A 104 14.03 10.14 2.50
N VAL A 105 14.56 9.06 3.06
CA VAL A 105 15.21 9.07 4.36
C VAL A 105 16.63 8.52 4.23
N GLU A 106 17.38 8.48 5.34
CA GLU A 106 18.74 7.95 5.36
C GLU A 106 18.80 6.51 4.87
N ASN A 107 19.91 6.15 4.23
CA ASN A 107 20.15 4.79 3.79
C ASN A 107 20.23 3.81 4.96
N ARG A 108 19.82 2.57 4.72
CA ARG A 108 19.86 1.53 5.73
C ARG A 108 21.32 1.18 6.07
N ASN A 109 21.63 1.04 7.36
CA ASN A 109 23.01 0.84 7.82
C ASN A 109 23.63 -0.50 7.36
N GLY A 110 22.83 -1.55 7.21
CA GLY A 110 23.37 -2.88 6.90
C GLY A 110 23.89 -3.04 5.49
N ASP A 111 23.16 -2.52 4.49
CA ASP A 111 23.43 -2.74 3.08
C ASP A 111 23.44 -1.45 2.26
N ASN A 112 23.34 -0.31 2.91
CA ASN A 112 23.27 1.01 2.25
C ASN A 112 22.11 1.14 1.26
N ALA A 113 21.03 0.38 1.46
CA ALA A 113 19.84 0.48 0.61
C ALA A 113 19.16 1.82 0.79
N LYS A 114 18.69 2.40 -0.33
CA LYS A 114 17.93 3.64 -0.29
C LYS A 114 16.57 3.40 0.35
N MET A 115 16.28 4.14 1.41
CA MET A 115 15.04 4.00 2.16
C MET A 115 14.13 5.20 1.95
N ALA A 116 12.85 4.98 2.13
CA ALA A 116 11.84 6.02 2.01
C ALA A 116 10.66 5.72 2.92
N ILE A 117 9.92 6.77 3.26
CA ILE A 117 8.63 6.65 3.94
C ILE A 117 7.55 6.99 2.93
N ILE A 118 6.62 6.07 2.72
CA ILE A 118 5.40 6.37 1.97
C ILE A 118 4.29 6.64 2.99
N GLN A 119 3.60 7.75 2.82
CA GLN A 119 2.56 8.16 3.77
C GLN A 119 1.35 8.73 3.05
N LEU A 120 0.21 8.60 3.70
CA LEU A 120 -1.03 9.23 3.27
C LEU A 120 -0.96 10.72 3.58
N VAL A 121 -1.34 11.52 2.61
CA VAL A 121 -1.32 12.98 2.74
C VAL A 121 -2.42 13.49 3.68
#